data_12e9b79b79e5ca36a4352225f0609b47
#
_entry.id   12e9b79b79e5ca36a4352225f0609b47
#
_cell.length_a   1.000
_cell.length_b   1.000
_cell.length_c   1.000
_cell.angle_alpha   90.00
_cell.angle_beta   90.00
_cell.angle_gamma   90.00
#
_symmetry.space_group_name_H-M   'P 1'
#
loop_
_entity.id
_entity.type
_entity.pdbx_description
1 polymer ?
#
loop_
_entity_poly.entity_id
_entity_poly.type
_entity_poly.pdbx_seq_one_letter_code
_entity_poly.pdbx_strand_id
1 'polypeptide(L)'
;MSIVEHIQELRSRLLKALAAILVGTIVGFTWYQFSFTLGPWKLPFGDATFGPAHFKSLGELLKEPYCQLPAEQRFGGADSAECRLLATSPFEMFMLRLKVGALAGLVLSAPFWLYQIWAYITPGLVRKERRNTLIAVASAALLFAIGAVMAYFVVLFALEFLLQMGDNAQIAALTGERYFNFLLALILIFGVSF
;
A
#
# COMPACT_ATOMS: atom_id res chain seq x y z
N MET A 1 5.27 -25.11 -29.86
CA MET A 1 4.18 -25.16 -28.87
C MET A 1 2.86 -25.00 -29.58
N SER A 2 1.90 -25.89 -29.33
CA SER A 2 0.56 -25.74 -29.90
C SER A 2 -0.16 -24.59 -29.21
N ILE A 3 -1.11 -23.94 -29.89
CA ILE A 3 -1.91 -22.82 -29.34
C ILE A 3 -2.62 -23.28 -28.02
N VAL A 4 -3.05 -24.53 -28.00
CA VAL A 4 -3.73 -25.12 -26.83
C VAL A 4 -2.81 -25.21 -25.61
N GLU A 5 -1.55 -25.63 -25.79
CA GLU A 5 -0.56 -25.67 -24.71
C GLU A 5 -0.28 -24.28 -24.14
N HIS A 6 -0.20 -23.25 -25.01
CA HIS A 6 0.03 -21.90 -24.62
C HIS A 6 -1.13 -21.32 -23.78
N ILE A 7 -2.37 -21.63 -24.13
CA ILE A 7 -3.57 -21.25 -23.37
C ILE A 7 -3.62 -21.96 -22.01
N GLN A 8 -3.26 -23.23 -21.94
CA GLN A 8 -3.21 -23.99 -20.69
C GLN A 8 -2.13 -23.42 -19.75
N GLU A 9 -0.98 -23.04 -20.27
CA GLU A 9 0.08 -22.39 -19.51
C GLU A 9 -0.38 -21.03 -18.95
N LEU A 10 -1.03 -20.19 -19.77
CA LEU A 10 -1.62 -18.92 -19.36
C LEU A 10 -2.60 -19.10 -18.18
N ARG A 11 -3.54 -20.05 -18.33
CA ARG A 11 -4.51 -20.37 -17.27
C ARG A 11 -3.83 -20.74 -15.95
N SER A 12 -2.85 -21.62 -16.00
CA SER A 12 -2.13 -22.09 -14.81
C SER A 12 -1.38 -20.94 -14.13
N ARG A 13 -0.69 -20.10 -14.88
CA ARG A 13 0.05 -18.95 -14.35
C ARG A 13 -0.86 -17.87 -13.80
N LEU A 14 -1.98 -17.60 -14.49
CA LEU A 14 -3.00 -16.65 -14.02
C LEU A 14 -3.61 -17.10 -12.70
N LEU A 15 -3.95 -18.39 -12.56
CA LEU A 15 -4.49 -18.91 -11.29
C LEU A 15 -3.47 -18.80 -10.14
N LYS A 16 -2.19 -19.04 -10.38
CA LYS A 16 -1.13 -18.85 -9.39
C LYS A 16 -0.97 -17.38 -9.00
N ALA A 17 -1.03 -16.47 -9.95
CA ALA A 17 -0.98 -15.03 -9.69
C ALA A 17 -2.18 -14.55 -8.85
N LEU A 18 -3.40 -15.00 -9.21
CA LEU A 18 -4.61 -14.69 -8.45
C LEU A 18 -4.56 -15.26 -7.02
N ALA A 19 -4.08 -16.50 -6.87
CA ALA A 19 -3.91 -17.10 -5.55
C ALA A 19 -2.90 -16.31 -4.70
N ALA A 20 -1.79 -15.85 -5.28
CA ALA A 20 -0.81 -15.01 -4.60
C ALA A 20 -1.41 -13.66 -4.16
N ILE A 21 -2.23 -13.03 -5.02
CA ILE A 21 -2.93 -11.79 -4.68
C ILE A 21 -3.95 -12.00 -3.56
N LEU A 22 -4.72 -13.09 -3.61
CA LEU A 22 -5.68 -13.43 -2.54
C LEU A 22 -4.98 -13.64 -1.19
N VAL A 23 -3.90 -14.42 -1.16
CA VAL A 23 -3.11 -14.63 0.06
C VAL A 23 -2.51 -13.31 0.54
N GLY A 24 -1.95 -12.50 -0.38
CA GLY A 24 -1.45 -11.17 -0.06
C GLY A 24 -2.54 -10.26 0.52
N THR A 25 -3.75 -10.32 -0.02
CA THR A 25 -4.90 -9.53 0.49
C THR A 25 -5.28 -9.96 1.91
N ILE A 26 -5.29 -11.25 2.21
CA ILE A 26 -5.55 -11.75 3.57
C ILE A 26 -4.46 -11.26 4.54
N VAL A 27 -3.20 -11.33 4.14
CA VAL A 27 -2.07 -10.80 4.93
C VAL A 27 -2.19 -9.29 5.12
N GLY A 28 -2.50 -8.53 4.08
CA GLY A 28 -2.71 -7.08 4.16
C GLY A 28 -3.88 -6.68 5.05
N PHE A 29 -4.98 -7.43 4.98
CA PHE A 29 -6.15 -7.22 5.83
C PHE A 29 -5.85 -7.51 7.31
N THR A 30 -5.10 -8.57 7.60
CA THR A 30 -4.66 -8.87 8.98
C THR A 30 -3.67 -7.82 9.49
N TRP A 31 -2.71 -7.41 8.67
CA TRP A 31 -1.75 -6.35 9.04
C TRP A 31 -2.41 -5.00 9.29
N TYR A 32 -3.53 -4.72 8.66
CA TYR A 32 -4.28 -3.49 8.93
C TYR A 32 -4.68 -3.36 10.40
N GLN A 33 -4.94 -4.48 11.09
CA GLN A 33 -5.42 -4.51 12.47
C GLN A 33 -4.32 -4.78 13.50
N PHE A 34 -3.32 -5.58 13.13
CA PHE A 34 -2.30 -6.06 14.06
C PHE A 34 -1.00 -5.29 13.90
N SER A 35 -0.52 -4.72 15.00
CA SER A 35 0.86 -4.25 15.12
C SER A 35 1.74 -5.45 15.50
N PHE A 36 2.84 -5.64 14.78
CA PHE A 36 3.80 -6.70 15.08
C PHE A 36 5.02 -6.12 15.79
N THR A 37 5.33 -6.65 16.97
CA THR A 37 6.61 -6.39 17.62
C THR A 37 7.53 -7.57 17.35
N LEU A 38 8.54 -7.35 16.52
CA LEU A 38 9.63 -8.30 16.38
C LEU A 38 10.57 -8.10 17.57
N GLY A 39 10.75 -9.15 18.36
CA GLY A 39 11.67 -9.15 19.50
C GLY A 39 13.11 -8.84 19.07
N PRO A 40 14.03 -8.60 20.02
CA PRO A 40 15.41 -8.24 19.72
C PRO A 40 16.10 -9.36 18.93
N TRP A 41 16.53 -9.05 17.72
CA TRP A 41 17.27 -9.98 16.86
C TRP A 41 18.74 -9.92 17.21
N LYS A 42 19.31 -11.07 17.59
CA LYS A 42 20.76 -11.24 17.70
C LYS A 42 21.27 -11.79 16.37
N LEU A 43 22.14 -11.06 15.72
CA LEU A 43 22.86 -11.58 14.56
C LEU A 43 23.82 -12.69 14.98
N PRO A 44 23.89 -13.83 14.27
CA PRO A 44 24.80 -14.93 14.60
C PRO A 44 26.29 -14.59 14.43
N PHE A 45 26.61 -13.40 13.92
CA PHE A 45 27.98 -12.95 13.62
C PHE A 45 28.32 -11.58 14.23
N GLY A 46 27.90 -11.29 15.46
CA GLY A 46 28.34 -10.06 16.15
C GLY A 46 27.44 -9.68 17.33
N ASP A 47 27.99 -8.92 18.27
CA ASP A 47 27.30 -8.42 19.48
C ASP A 47 26.29 -7.28 19.20
N ALA A 48 25.91 -7.05 17.96
CA ALA A 48 24.93 -6.05 17.60
C ALA A 48 23.51 -6.56 17.92
N THR A 49 22.97 -6.13 19.04
CA THR A 49 21.57 -6.28 19.40
C THR A 49 20.77 -5.15 18.77
N PHE A 50 19.98 -5.44 17.73
CA PHE A 50 18.96 -4.49 17.26
C PHE A 50 17.79 -4.51 18.23
N GLY A 51 17.37 -3.31 18.70
CA GLY A 51 16.23 -3.16 19.58
C GLY A 51 14.93 -3.70 18.95
N PRO A 52 13.86 -3.90 19.73
CA PRO A 52 12.60 -4.40 19.23
C PRO A 52 12.07 -3.47 18.14
N ALA A 53 11.94 -4.00 16.93
CA ALA A 53 11.33 -3.26 15.82
C ALA A 53 9.81 -3.29 16.01
N HIS A 54 9.24 -2.15 16.38
CA HIS A 54 7.80 -1.97 16.47
C HIS A 54 7.27 -1.62 15.08
N PHE A 55 6.62 -2.57 14.41
CA PHE A 55 5.90 -2.32 13.19
C PHE A 55 4.48 -1.85 13.55
N LYS A 56 4.22 -0.56 13.32
CA LYS A 56 2.89 0.01 13.43
C LYS A 56 1.91 -0.74 12.53
N SER A 57 0.66 -0.86 12.92
CA SER A 57 -0.38 -1.39 12.03
C SER A 57 -0.51 -0.52 10.78
N LEU A 58 -0.87 -1.12 9.66
CA LEU A 58 -1.05 -0.38 8.41
C LEU A 58 -2.10 0.73 8.55
N GLY A 59 -3.15 0.48 9.35
CA GLY A 59 -4.17 1.48 9.66
C GLY A 59 -3.64 2.68 10.43
N GLU A 60 -2.70 2.48 11.36
CA GLU A 60 -2.05 3.57 12.10
C GLU A 60 -1.11 4.37 11.20
N LEU A 61 -0.28 3.69 10.42
CA LEU A 61 0.66 4.31 9.51
C LEU A 61 -0.04 5.20 8.47
N LEU A 62 -1.14 4.73 7.91
CA LEU A 62 -1.91 5.50 6.94
C LEU A 62 -2.75 6.62 7.56
N LYS A 63 -3.10 6.56 8.85
CA LYS A 63 -3.77 7.66 9.57
C LYS A 63 -2.80 8.74 10.06
N GLU A 64 -1.53 8.42 10.19
CA GLU A 64 -0.52 9.32 10.75
C GLU A 64 -0.48 10.70 10.06
N PRO A 65 -0.55 10.82 8.72
CA PRO A 65 -0.61 12.12 8.06
C PRO A 65 -1.79 12.97 8.50
N TYR A 66 -2.97 12.39 8.67
CA TYR A 66 -4.15 13.10 9.17
C TYR A 66 -3.98 13.53 10.63
N CYS A 67 -3.32 12.71 11.44
CA CYS A 67 -3.11 12.98 12.86
C CYS A 67 -2.05 14.06 13.14
N GLN A 68 -1.21 14.39 12.17
CA GLN A 68 -0.24 15.49 12.27
C GLN A 68 -0.86 16.86 12.00
N LEU A 69 -2.10 16.93 11.48
CA LEU A 69 -2.81 18.18 11.29
C LEU A 69 -3.10 18.87 12.64
N PRO A 70 -3.18 20.21 12.68
CA PRO A 70 -3.61 20.97 13.87
C PRO A 70 -4.96 20.48 14.41
N ALA A 71 -5.10 20.43 15.73
CA ALA A 71 -6.31 19.92 16.39
C ALA A 71 -7.59 20.65 15.95
N GLU A 72 -7.48 21.92 15.61
CA GLU A 72 -8.57 22.79 15.14
C GLU A 72 -9.13 22.36 13.78
N GLN A 73 -8.31 21.72 12.94
CA GLN A 73 -8.67 21.27 11.60
C GLN A 73 -9.11 19.79 11.57
N ARG A 74 -9.08 19.10 12.72
CA ARG A 74 -9.52 17.72 12.85
C ARG A 74 -10.94 17.61 13.36
N PHE A 75 -11.65 16.57 12.95
CA PHE A 75 -12.97 16.29 13.53
C PHE A 75 -12.83 15.96 15.01
N GLY A 76 -13.60 16.64 15.85
CA GLY A 76 -13.56 16.51 17.32
C GLY A 76 -12.82 17.63 18.06
N GLY A 77 -12.12 18.52 17.34
CA GLY A 77 -11.45 19.70 17.93
C GLY A 77 -10.38 19.37 18.96
N ALA A 78 -9.99 20.39 19.72
CA ALA A 78 -8.92 20.31 20.73
C ALA A 78 -9.23 19.38 21.93
N ASP A 79 -10.49 19.01 22.15
CA ASP A 79 -10.92 18.19 23.29
C ASP A 79 -10.74 16.68 23.07
N SER A 80 -10.47 16.22 21.83
CA SER A 80 -10.27 14.81 21.56
C SER A 80 -8.77 14.45 21.64
N ALA A 81 -8.36 13.83 22.75
CA ALA A 81 -7.00 13.29 22.92
C ALA A 81 -6.66 12.20 21.90
N GLU A 82 -7.66 11.61 21.25
CA GLU A 82 -7.50 10.54 20.28
C GLU A 82 -7.80 11.03 18.85
N CYS A 83 -6.87 10.79 17.94
CA CYS A 83 -7.06 11.05 16.51
C CYS A 83 -7.99 10.00 15.90
N ARG A 84 -9.27 10.34 15.72
CA ARG A 84 -10.28 9.48 15.09
C ARG A 84 -10.83 10.12 13.82
N LEU A 85 -10.94 9.32 12.77
CA LEU A 85 -11.63 9.70 11.53
C LEU A 85 -13.14 9.46 11.70
N LEU A 86 -13.95 10.36 11.14
CA LEU A 86 -15.40 10.20 11.14
C LEU A 86 -15.78 9.03 10.23
N ALA A 87 -16.55 8.09 10.77
CA ALA A 87 -17.19 7.04 10.00
C ALA A 87 -18.70 7.22 10.05
N THR A 88 -19.32 7.26 8.88
CA THR A 88 -20.77 7.48 8.74
C THR A 88 -21.55 6.19 8.86
N SER A 89 -20.92 5.04 8.59
CA SER A 89 -21.59 3.74 8.73
C SER A 89 -20.58 2.62 9.09
N PRO A 90 -21.06 1.55 9.77
CA PRO A 90 -20.22 0.37 10.07
C PRO A 90 -19.72 -0.34 8.81
N PHE A 91 -20.54 -0.33 7.74
CA PHE A 91 -20.21 -0.94 6.46
C PHE A 91 -19.07 -0.19 5.73
N GLU A 92 -19.06 1.14 5.85
CA GLU A 92 -17.98 2.00 5.35
C GLU A 92 -16.63 1.59 5.95
N MET A 93 -16.58 1.35 7.27
CA MET A 93 -15.35 0.90 7.94
C MET A 93 -14.85 -0.46 7.42
N PHE A 94 -15.76 -1.40 7.16
CA PHE A 94 -15.41 -2.71 6.61
C PHE A 94 -14.87 -2.59 5.19
N MET A 95 -15.57 -1.85 4.32
CA MET A 95 -15.14 -1.65 2.93
C MET A 95 -13.80 -0.94 2.84
N LEU A 96 -13.56 0.02 3.72
CA LEU A 96 -12.27 0.71 3.80
C LEU A 96 -11.13 -0.25 4.14
N ARG A 97 -11.31 -1.09 5.15
CA ARG A 97 -10.32 -2.12 5.52
C ARG A 97 -10.06 -3.10 4.38
N LEU A 98 -11.13 -3.50 3.67
CA LEU A 98 -11.01 -4.39 2.53
C LEU A 98 -10.23 -3.74 1.38
N LYS A 99 -10.54 -2.48 1.04
CA LYS A 99 -9.81 -1.72 0.00
C LYS A 99 -8.33 -1.57 0.32
N VAL A 100 -8.01 -1.12 1.54
CA VAL A 100 -6.62 -0.94 1.98
C VAL A 100 -5.89 -2.29 2.02
N GLY A 101 -6.51 -3.32 2.58
CA GLY A 101 -5.94 -4.67 2.64
C GLY A 101 -5.70 -5.27 1.25
N ALA A 102 -6.63 -5.06 0.30
CA ALA A 102 -6.48 -5.52 -1.07
C ALA A 102 -5.32 -4.82 -1.80
N LEU A 103 -5.21 -3.50 -1.67
CA LEU A 103 -4.09 -2.75 -2.27
C LEU A 103 -2.75 -3.11 -1.64
N ALA A 104 -2.68 -3.20 -0.30
CA ALA A 104 -1.49 -3.66 0.39
C ALA A 104 -1.11 -5.09 -0.04
N GLY A 105 -2.10 -5.98 -0.14
CA GLY A 105 -1.92 -7.35 -0.60
C GLY A 105 -1.40 -7.43 -2.03
N LEU A 106 -1.93 -6.60 -2.92
CA LEU A 106 -1.47 -6.51 -4.31
C LEU A 106 0.00 -6.07 -4.38
N VAL A 107 0.39 -5.08 -3.59
CA VAL A 107 1.78 -4.59 -3.52
C VAL A 107 2.70 -5.62 -2.90
N LEU A 108 2.31 -6.25 -1.78
CA LEU A 108 3.11 -7.28 -1.11
C LEU A 108 3.30 -8.53 -1.98
N SER A 109 2.29 -8.92 -2.74
CA SER A 109 2.37 -10.06 -3.66
C SER A 109 2.98 -9.70 -5.02
N ALA A 110 3.33 -8.43 -5.26
CA ALA A 110 3.88 -7.96 -6.54
C ALA A 110 5.06 -8.81 -7.06
N PRO A 111 6.08 -9.18 -6.27
CA PRO A 111 7.17 -9.99 -6.79
C PRO A 111 6.70 -11.36 -7.31
N PHE A 112 5.65 -11.94 -6.73
CA PHE A 112 5.13 -13.24 -7.15
C PHE A 112 4.30 -13.15 -8.44
N TRP A 113 3.32 -12.23 -8.52
CA TRP A 113 2.49 -12.14 -9.73
C TRP A 113 3.25 -11.51 -10.89
N LEU A 114 4.16 -10.57 -10.66
CA LEU A 114 5.07 -10.05 -11.69
C LEU A 114 5.98 -11.16 -12.23
N TYR A 115 6.51 -12.03 -11.35
CA TYR A 115 7.28 -13.19 -11.78
C TYR A 115 6.45 -14.14 -12.67
N GLN A 116 5.17 -14.38 -12.35
CA GLN A 116 4.30 -15.23 -13.18
C GLN A 116 4.06 -14.63 -14.56
N ILE A 117 3.83 -13.32 -14.63
CA ILE A 117 3.70 -12.60 -15.92
C ILE A 117 5.00 -12.68 -16.71
N TRP A 118 6.12 -12.39 -16.06
CA TRP A 118 7.43 -12.45 -16.71
C TRP A 118 7.75 -13.87 -17.22
N ALA A 119 7.47 -14.90 -16.44
CA ALA A 119 7.69 -16.28 -16.81
C ALA A 119 6.80 -16.73 -17.99
N TYR A 120 5.62 -16.12 -18.17
CA TYR A 120 4.75 -16.35 -19.33
C TYR A 120 5.31 -15.71 -20.60
N ILE A 121 5.88 -14.51 -20.51
CA ILE A 121 6.43 -13.78 -21.65
C ILE A 121 7.79 -14.36 -22.10
N THR A 122 8.57 -14.87 -21.15
CA THR A 122 9.96 -15.33 -21.36
C THR A 122 10.17 -16.38 -22.46
N PRO A 123 9.29 -17.39 -22.66
CA PRO A 123 9.48 -18.39 -23.71
C PRO A 123 9.55 -17.80 -25.12
N GLY A 124 8.93 -16.64 -25.36
CA GLY A 124 8.95 -15.95 -26.65
C GLY A 124 10.15 -15.00 -26.84
N LEU A 125 10.96 -14.75 -25.81
CA LEU A 125 12.05 -13.77 -25.88
C LEU A 125 13.42 -14.42 -26.08
N VAL A 126 14.27 -13.75 -26.87
CA VAL A 126 15.69 -14.13 -27.03
C VAL A 126 16.44 -13.85 -25.73
N ARG A 127 17.51 -14.61 -25.47
CA ARG A 127 18.28 -14.56 -24.19
C ARG A 127 18.72 -13.15 -23.78
N LYS A 128 19.05 -12.27 -24.74
CA LYS A 128 19.45 -10.88 -24.49
C LYS A 128 18.25 -10.02 -24.04
N GLU A 129 17.10 -10.21 -24.66
CA GLU A 129 15.85 -9.50 -24.35
C GLU A 129 15.31 -9.89 -22.97
N ARG A 130 15.41 -11.16 -22.60
CA ARG A 130 15.02 -11.68 -21.31
C ARG A 130 15.69 -10.93 -20.14
N ARG A 131 16.98 -10.67 -20.24
CA ARG A 131 17.73 -9.93 -19.20
C ARG A 131 17.30 -8.47 -19.15
N ASN A 132 17.11 -7.83 -20.27
CA ASN A 132 16.67 -6.44 -20.33
C ASN A 132 15.27 -6.25 -19.76
N THR A 133 14.35 -7.16 -20.08
CA THR A 133 12.98 -7.13 -19.50
C THR A 133 12.98 -7.31 -18.00
N LEU A 134 13.81 -8.21 -17.45
CA LEU A 134 13.93 -8.36 -15.99
C LEU A 134 14.43 -7.09 -15.32
N ILE A 135 15.45 -6.44 -15.90
CA ILE A 135 15.97 -5.18 -15.39
C ILE A 135 14.91 -4.09 -15.45
N ALA A 136 14.16 -3.99 -16.56
CA ALA A 136 13.10 -3.01 -16.72
C ALA A 136 11.97 -3.19 -15.69
N VAL A 137 11.53 -4.44 -15.43
CA VAL A 137 10.51 -4.74 -14.41
C VAL A 137 11.02 -4.43 -13.01
N ALA A 138 12.27 -4.79 -12.70
CA ALA A 138 12.86 -4.51 -11.39
C ALA A 138 13.03 -3.00 -11.16
N SER A 139 13.47 -2.25 -12.17
CA SER A 139 13.59 -0.78 -12.07
C SER A 139 12.23 -0.11 -11.93
N ALA A 140 11.22 -0.56 -12.67
CA ALA A 140 9.85 -0.04 -12.54
C ALA A 140 9.27 -0.30 -11.15
N ALA A 141 9.47 -1.48 -10.57
CA ALA A 141 9.03 -1.79 -9.21
C ALA A 141 9.72 -0.92 -8.16
N LEU A 142 11.01 -0.64 -8.32
CA LEU A 142 11.77 0.23 -7.42
C LEU A 142 11.30 1.68 -7.53
N LEU A 143 11.09 2.19 -8.76
CA LEU A 143 10.58 3.53 -9.00
C LEU A 143 9.15 3.70 -8.45
N PHE A 144 8.29 2.68 -8.63
CA PHE A 144 6.96 2.66 -8.01
C PHE A 144 7.04 2.79 -6.47
N ALA A 145 7.94 2.04 -5.83
CA ALA A 145 8.12 2.11 -4.38
C ALA A 145 8.59 3.50 -3.93
N ILE A 146 9.52 4.11 -4.66
CA ILE A 146 9.98 5.48 -4.39
C ILE A 146 8.82 6.47 -4.57
N GLY A 147 8.05 6.35 -5.64
CA GLY A 147 6.86 7.19 -5.88
C GLY A 147 5.82 7.07 -4.78
N ALA A 148 5.56 5.85 -4.28
CA ALA A 148 4.63 5.62 -3.17
C ALA A 148 5.11 6.27 -1.86
N VAL A 149 6.41 6.21 -1.56
CA VAL A 149 6.99 6.90 -0.40
C VAL A 149 6.90 8.42 -0.56
N MET A 150 7.20 8.95 -1.75
CA MET A 150 7.03 10.39 -2.04
C MET A 150 5.58 10.83 -1.88
N ALA A 151 4.62 10.04 -2.37
CA ALA A 151 3.20 10.31 -2.20
C ALA A 151 2.80 10.45 -0.73
N TYR A 152 3.34 9.59 0.14
CA TYR A 152 3.09 9.65 1.59
C TYR A 152 3.51 11.01 2.19
N PHE A 153 4.66 11.55 1.79
CA PHE A 153 5.08 12.88 2.23
C PHE A 153 4.23 14.01 1.63
N VAL A 154 3.89 13.89 0.34
CA VAL A 154 3.07 14.89 -0.35
C VAL A 154 1.67 15.01 0.25
N VAL A 155 1.09 13.91 0.76
CA VAL A 155 -0.23 13.90 1.40
C VAL A 155 -0.31 14.91 2.55
N LEU A 156 0.74 15.05 3.37
CA LEU A 156 0.77 16.01 4.47
C LEU A 156 0.55 17.43 3.97
N PHE A 157 1.35 17.84 2.98
CA PHE A 157 1.26 19.19 2.39
C PHE A 157 -0.07 19.40 1.64
N ALA A 158 -0.53 18.38 0.92
CA ALA A 158 -1.78 18.45 0.17
C ALA A 158 -3.00 18.59 1.09
N LEU A 159 -3.04 17.88 2.21
CA LEU A 159 -4.11 18.00 3.19
C LEU A 159 -4.12 19.39 3.85
N GLU A 160 -2.96 19.85 4.30
CA GLU A 160 -2.84 21.17 4.92
C GLU A 160 -3.30 22.27 3.95
N PHE A 161 -2.84 22.22 2.70
CA PHE A 161 -3.24 23.17 1.66
C PHE A 161 -4.74 23.13 1.36
N LEU A 162 -5.32 21.93 1.21
CA LEU A 162 -6.76 21.78 0.92
C LEU A 162 -7.64 22.25 2.08
N LEU A 163 -7.22 22.02 3.31
CA LEU A 163 -7.97 22.43 4.49
C LEU A 163 -7.85 23.95 4.73
N GLN A 164 -6.72 24.57 4.38
CA GLN A 164 -6.55 26.03 4.44
C GLN A 164 -7.37 26.78 3.39
N MET A 165 -7.68 26.14 2.25
CA MET A 165 -8.57 26.73 1.22
C MET A 165 -10.05 26.72 1.66
N GLY A 166 -10.43 25.87 2.61
CA GLY A 166 -11.75 25.90 3.22
C GLY A 166 -11.89 27.13 4.10
N ASP A 167 -12.69 28.10 3.67
CA ASP A 167 -12.96 29.34 4.39
C ASP A 167 -13.42 29.03 5.83
N ASN A 168 -13.16 29.91 6.79
CA ASN A 168 -13.55 29.77 8.21
C ASN A 168 -15.06 29.50 8.45
N ALA A 169 -15.87 29.51 7.39
CA ALA A 169 -17.31 29.18 7.41
C ALA A 169 -17.63 27.69 7.29
N GLN A 170 -16.66 26.80 6.99
CA GLN A 170 -16.91 25.39 6.77
C GLN A 170 -16.02 24.52 7.64
N ILE A 171 -16.62 23.78 8.58
CA ILE A 171 -15.93 22.71 9.30
C ILE A 171 -15.78 21.53 8.32
N ALA A 172 -14.57 21.29 7.84
CA ALA A 172 -14.28 20.15 6.98
C ALA A 172 -14.35 18.84 7.79
N ALA A 173 -15.54 18.26 7.95
CA ALA A 173 -15.72 16.92 8.48
C ALA A 173 -15.22 15.90 7.45
N LEU A 174 -13.93 15.61 7.47
CA LEU A 174 -13.32 14.64 6.56
C LEU A 174 -13.70 13.22 7.02
N THR A 175 -14.53 12.54 6.23
CA THR A 175 -14.88 11.13 6.49
C THR A 175 -13.68 10.24 6.20
N GLY A 176 -13.54 9.15 6.98
CA GLY A 176 -12.46 8.18 6.80
C GLY A 176 -12.37 7.66 5.37
N GLU A 177 -13.52 7.36 4.74
CA GLU A 177 -13.56 6.86 3.37
C GLU A 177 -12.98 7.86 2.36
N ARG A 178 -13.34 9.14 2.46
CA ARG A 178 -12.84 10.19 1.54
C ARG A 178 -11.35 10.39 1.72
N TYR A 179 -10.88 10.42 2.96
CA TYR A 179 -9.45 10.53 3.27
C TYR A 179 -8.64 9.38 2.67
N PHE A 180 -9.04 8.13 2.93
CA PHE A 180 -8.31 6.97 2.43
C PHE A 180 -8.40 6.83 0.91
N ASN A 181 -9.55 7.15 0.29
CA ASN A 181 -9.65 7.16 -1.17
C ASN A 181 -8.70 8.19 -1.79
N PHE A 182 -8.58 9.39 -1.21
CA PHE A 182 -7.64 10.41 -1.63
C PHE A 182 -6.19 9.94 -1.47
N LEU A 183 -5.83 9.41 -0.31
CA LEU A 183 -4.51 8.89 -0.01
C LEU A 183 -4.10 7.77 -0.98
N LEU A 184 -4.97 6.79 -1.17
CA LEU A 184 -4.72 5.66 -2.07
C LEU A 184 -4.62 6.10 -3.53
N ALA A 185 -5.45 7.04 -3.97
CA ALA A 185 -5.36 7.62 -5.30
C ALA A 185 -4.02 8.34 -5.51
N LEU A 186 -3.55 9.12 -4.54
CA LEU A 186 -2.24 9.77 -4.61
C LEU A 186 -1.10 8.74 -4.69
N ILE A 187 -1.11 7.73 -3.83
CA ILE A 187 -0.08 6.68 -3.85
C ILE A 187 -0.05 5.97 -5.21
N LEU A 188 -1.21 5.66 -5.79
CA LEU A 188 -1.28 5.03 -7.10
C LEU A 188 -0.82 5.97 -8.23
N ILE A 189 -1.26 7.23 -8.24
CA ILE A 189 -0.87 8.20 -9.27
C ILE A 189 0.63 8.46 -9.22
N PHE A 190 1.19 8.74 -8.06
CA PHE A 190 2.62 8.98 -7.91
C PHE A 190 3.44 7.71 -8.18
N GLY A 191 3.00 6.55 -7.67
CA GLY A 191 3.68 5.28 -7.90
C GLY A 191 3.73 4.89 -9.38
N VAL A 192 2.65 5.12 -10.14
CA VAL A 192 2.60 4.81 -11.57
C VAL A 192 3.30 5.89 -12.43
N SER A 193 3.30 7.16 -11.97
CA SER A 193 3.97 8.25 -12.68
C SER A 193 5.50 8.16 -12.65
N PHE A 194 6.06 7.60 -11.60
CA PHE A 194 7.51 7.38 -11.47
C PHE A 194 7.95 6.13 -12.20
#